data_0bac3635f0c4a4e9a558e920bb80efb3
#
_entry.id   0bac3635f0c4a4e9a558e920bb80efb3
#
_cell.length_a   1.000
_cell.length_b   1.000
_cell.length_c   1.000
_cell.angle_alpha   90.00
_cell.angle_beta   90.00
_cell.angle_gamma   90.00
#
_symmetry.space_group_name_H-M   'P 1'
#
loop_
_entity.id
_entity.type
_entity.pdbx_description
1 polymer ?
#
loop_
_entity_poly.entity_id
_entity_poly.type
_entity_poly.pdbx_seq_one_letter_code
_entity_poly.pdbx_strand_id
1 'polypeptide(L)'
;GISHVTAAGLLMFGREPEIIKKFSRFHLEYTEEGDAASNGIFSDSGDWSGSLFDFYLRVSARIMSAGPFLSEGQAQEGKGQAAEGPQKGICEALANALSHANYYDRMGVVVRRERKQLAIANPGDMRVAEEAVIHGAAPDARNERISRMFHLIGVGDGTGKGLTEIRRIWNSNGWNRPRLLEEFNPDRVVLILPLTGEEEAGKQLQARGRKEHLEETKLPRILDYL
;
A
#
# COMPACT_ATOMS: atom_id res chain seq x y z
N GLY A 1 16.56 -31.23 -21.80
CA GLY A 1 16.39 -30.99 -20.40
C GLY A 1 14.95 -30.60 -20.11
N ILE A 2 14.38 -31.07 -19.02
CA ILE A 2 13.01 -30.68 -18.57
C ILE A 2 13.14 -29.31 -17.92
N SER A 3 12.46 -28.29 -18.50
CA SER A 3 12.40 -26.97 -17.91
C SER A 3 11.33 -26.94 -16.81
N HIS A 4 11.69 -26.54 -15.61
CA HIS A 4 10.76 -26.38 -14.51
C HIS A 4 10.52 -24.90 -14.22
N VAL A 5 9.26 -24.53 -14.00
CA VAL A 5 8.90 -23.18 -13.53
C VAL A 5 9.36 -23.01 -12.09
N THR A 6 10.06 -21.93 -11.80
CA THR A 6 10.48 -21.60 -10.43
C THR A 6 9.29 -21.15 -9.59
N ALA A 7 9.38 -21.22 -8.26
CA ALA A 7 8.36 -20.70 -7.35
C ALA A 7 8.04 -19.22 -7.61
N ALA A 8 9.08 -18.41 -7.83
CA ALA A 8 8.92 -17.00 -8.18
C ALA A 8 8.22 -16.80 -9.54
N GLY A 9 8.59 -17.57 -10.56
CA GLY A 9 7.94 -17.53 -11.86
C GLY A 9 6.47 -17.95 -11.79
N LEU A 10 6.15 -18.97 -10.98
CA LEU A 10 4.80 -19.40 -10.74
C LEU A 10 3.96 -18.29 -10.07
N LEU A 11 4.47 -17.66 -9.01
CA LEU A 11 3.81 -16.55 -8.32
C LEU A 11 3.62 -15.35 -9.25
N MET A 12 4.64 -14.98 -10.00
CA MET A 12 4.60 -13.78 -10.85
C MET A 12 3.67 -13.93 -12.07
N PHE A 13 3.60 -15.12 -12.70
CA PHE A 13 2.95 -15.30 -14.00
C PHE A 13 2.01 -16.50 -14.08
N GLY A 14 1.89 -17.28 -13.01
CA GLY A 14 1.01 -18.45 -12.97
C GLY A 14 -0.47 -18.05 -12.88
N ARG A 15 -1.34 -18.99 -13.17
CA ARG A 15 -2.76 -18.84 -12.87
C ARG A 15 -3.04 -19.23 -11.43
N GLU A 16 -4.00 -18.58 -10.79
CA GLU A 16 -4.36 -18.78 -9.39
C GLU A 16 -4.53 -20.27 -9.00
N PRO A 17 -5.24 -21.13 -9.78
CA PRO A 17 -5.35 -22.55 -9.43
C PRO A 17 -4.01 -23.29 -9.37
N GLU A 18 -3.02 -22.89 -10.20
CA GLU A 18 -1.68 -23.49 -10.18
C GLU A 18 -0.84 -22.93 -9.03
N ILE A 19 -1.01 -21.66 -8.70
CA ILE A 19 -0.35 -21.04 -7.56
C ILE A 19 -0.83 -21.70 -6.26
N ILE A 20 -2.15 -21.86 -6.07
CA ILE A 20 -2.76 -22.43 -4.86
C ILE A 20 -2.35 -23.90 -4.66
N LYS A 21 -2.09 -24.68 -5.71
CA LYS A 21 -1.55 -26.05 -5.57
C LYS A 21 -0.24 -26.08 -4.80
N LYS A 22 0.60 -25.06 -4.94
CA LYS A 22 1.89 -24.94 -4.24
C LYS A 22 1.83 -24.08 -3.00
N PHE A 23 1.08 -23.01 -3.04
CA PHE A 23 0.89 -22.02 -1.97
C PHE A 23 -0.57 -22.02 -1.56
N SER A 24 -0.98 -23.04 -0.80
CA SER A 24 -2.40 -23.33 -0.47
C SER A 24 -3.12 -22.19 0.26
N ARG A 25 -2.39 -21.23 0.79
CA ARG A 25 -2.91 -20.05 1.50
C ARG A 25 -2.66 -18.74 0.75
N PHE A 26 -2.26 -18.83 -0.51
CA PHE A 26 -2.07 -17.68 -1.36
C PHE A 26 -3.36 -16.87 -1.47
N HIS A 27 -3.24 -15.57 -1.16
CA HIS A 27 -4.37 -14.66 -1.24
C HIS A 27 -3.88 -13.24 -1.55
N LEU A 28 -4.58 -12.58 -2.47
CA LEU A 28 -4.36 -11.18 -2.84
C LEU A 28 -5.69 -10.45 -2.78
N GLU A 29 -5.73 -9.31 -2.09
CA GLU A 29 -6.95 -8.54 -1.89
C GLU A 29 -6.70 -7.05 -2.13
N TYR A 30 -7.64 -6.41 -2.83
CA TYR A 30 -7.73 -4.97 -2.96
C TYR A 30 -9.14 -4.50 -2.63
N THR A 31 -9.25 -3.48 -1.76
CA THR A 31 -10.54 -2.90 -1.37
C THR A 31 -10.48 -1.38 -1.40
N GLU A 32 -11.63 -0.75 -1.71
CA GLU A 32 -11.81 0.71 -1.66
C GLU A 32 -12.93 1.09 -0.68
N GLU A 33 -12.73 2.18 0.08
CA GLU A 33 -13.76 2.71 0.96
C GLU A 33 -14.88 3.36 0.15
N GLY A 34 -16.12 2.97 0.45
CA GLY A 34 -17.33 3.54 -0.17
C GLY A 34 -17.85 2.78 -1.38
N ASP A 35 -17.19 1.73 -1.80
CA ASP A 35 -17.68 0.85 -2.84
C ASP A 35 -18.23 -0.43 -2.21
N ALA A 36 -19.55 -0.50 -2.01
CA ALA A 36 -20.22 -1.68 -1.44
C ALA A 36 -20.08 -2.94 -2.33
N ALA A 37 -19.71 -2.74 -3.59
CA ALA A 37 -19.45 -3.82 -4.55
C ALA A 37 -17.99 -4.28 -4.56
N SER A 38 -17.09 -3.59 -3.86
CA SER A 38 -15.64 -3.82 -3.94
C SER A 38 -15.08 -4.88 -3.00
N ASN A 39 -15.96 -5.66 -2.37
CA ASN A 39 -15.55 -6.88 -1.67
C ASN A 39 -15.08 -7.92 -2.69
N GLY A 40 -13.81 -7.89 -3.08
CA GLY A 40 -13.21 -8.86 -3.98
C GLY A 40 -13.22 -8.44 -5.45
N ILE A 41 -12.70 -7.27 -5.77
CA ILE A 41 -12.74 -6.60 -7.09
C ILE A 41 -12.24 -7.45 -8.26
N PHE A 42 -11.47 -8.48 -8.04
CA PHE A 42 -10.84 -9.20 -9.14
C PHE A 42 -11.41 -10.59 -9.43
N SER A 43 -12.26 -11.14 -8.56
CA SER A 43 -12.75 -12.51 -8.72
C SER A 43 -13.77 -12.70 -9.84
N ASP A 44 -14.49 -11.64 -10.26
CA ASP A 44 -15.62 -11.78 -11.18
C ASP A 44 -15.32 -11.39 -12.63
N SER A 45 -14.17 -10.83 -12.96
CA SER A 45 -13.94 -10.27 -14.30
C SER A 45 -13.51 -11.28 -15.37
N GLY A 46 -13.38 -12.56 -15.05
CA GLY A 46 -12.97 -13.62 -15.99
C GLY A 46 -11.54 -13.49 -16.56
N ASP A 47 -10.99 -12.28 -16.57
CA ASP A 47 -9.65 -11.96 -17.07
C ASP A 47 -8.58 -11.92 -16.00
N TRP A 48 -8.94 -12.21 -14.75
CA TRP A 48 -8.04 -12.24 -13.62
C TRP A 48 -7.19 -13.51 -13.61
N SER A 49 -5.87 -13.35 -13.71
CA SER A 49 -4.97 -14.49 -13.65
C SER A 49 -4.69 -14.99 -12.23
N GLY A 50 -4.83 -14.13 -11.23
CA GLY A 50 -4.43 -14.37 -9.84
C GLY A 50 -2.93 -14.22 -9.59
N SER A 51 -2.14 -13.86 -10.61
CA SER A 51 -0.69 -13.70 -10.45
C SER A 51 -0.31 -12.39 -9.77
N LEU A 52 0.89 -12.34 -9.18
CA LEU A 52 1.41 -11.11 -8.57
C LEU A 52 1.56 -9.99 -9.57
N PHE A 53 1.95 -10.31 -10.80
CA PHE A 53 2.15 -9.30 -11.84
C PHE A 53 0.83 -8.68 -12.29
N ASP A 54 -0.20 -9.50 -12.48
CA ASP A 54 -1.52 -9.01 -12.84
C ASP A 54 -2.14 -8.18 -11.70
N PHE A 55 -1.99 -8.62 -10.44
CA PHE A 55 -2.38 -7.85 -9.26
C PHE A 55 -1.67 -6.49 -9.22
N TYR A 56 -0.37 -6.49 -9.37
CA TYR A 56 0.42 -5.26 -9.38
C TYR A 56 -0.08 -4.27 -10.44
N LEU A 57 -0.27 -4.72 -11.69
CA LEU A 57 -0.70 -3.85 -12.78
C LEU A 57 -2.11 -3.29 -12.54
N ARG A 58 -3.06 -4.14 -12.12
CA ARG A 58 -4.46 -3.74 -11.92
C ARG A 58 -4.61 -2.82 -10.71
N VAL A 59 -3.97 -3.15 -9.59
CA VAL A 59 -4.06 -2.34 -8.36
C VAL A 59 -3.38 -1.00 -8.55
N SER A 60 -2.18 -0.95 -9.14
CA SER A 60 -1.52 0.32 -9.42
C SER A 60 -2.34 1.20 -10.34
N ALA A 61 -2.86 0.67 -11.45
CA ALA A 61 -3.72 1.40 -12.37
C ALA A 61 -5.00 1.92 -11.68
N ARG A 62 -5.64 1.09 -10.85
CA ARG A 62 -6.86 1.45 -10.12
C ARG A 62 -6.61 2.57 -9.10
N ILE A 63 -5.53 2.48 -8.33
CA ILE A 63 -5.16 3.53 -7.37
C ILE A 63 -4.89 4.84 -8.12
N MET A 64 -4.13 4.79 -9.21
CA MET A 64 -3.77 5.98 -9.99
C MET A 64 -4.95 6.61 -10.72
N SER A 65 -5.96 5.85 -11.10
CA SER A 65 -7.14 6.35 -11.81
C SER A 65 -8.12 7.12 -10.93
N ALA A 66 -7.85 7.28 -9.64
CA ALA A 66 -8.81 7.84 -8.72
C ALA A 66 -8.15 8.74 -7.65
N GLY A 67 -8.82 9.85 -7.30
CA GLY A 67 -8.45 10.75 -6.22
C GLY A 67 -7.25 11.66 -6.49
N PRO A 68 -6.40 11.95 -5.49
CA PRO A 68 -5.36 12.97 -5.57
C PRO A 68 -4.23 12.64 -6.57
N PHE A 69 -4.25 11.44 -7.16
CA PHE A 69 -3.27 11.01 -8.15
C PHE A 69 -3.63 11.43 -9.58
N LEU A 70 -4.87 11.89 -9.81
CA LEU A 70 -5.36 12.38 -11.11
C LEU A 70 -4.94 13.80 -11.44
N SER A 71 -4.27 14.51 -10.55
CA SER A 71 -3.85 15.89 -10.80
C SER A 71 -2.77 15.90 -11.90
N GLU A 72 -3.23 15.90 -13.14
CA GLU A 72 -2.41 16.35 -14.26
C GLU A 72 -1.98 17.80 -13.97
N GLY A 73 -0.67 18.01 -13.83
CA GLY A 73 -0.10 19.32 -14.02
C GLY A 73 -0.04 20.28 -12.85
N GLN A 74 0.07 19.85 -11.60
CA GLN A 74 0.74 20.67 -10.60
C GLN A 74 2.27 20.45 -10.66
N ALA A 75 2.82 20.59 -11.85
CA ALA A 75 4.12 21.20 -11.97
C ALA A 75 3.93 22.64 -11.47
N GLN A 76 4.23 22.90 -10.20
CA GLN A 76 4.38 24.27 -9.74
C GLN A 76 5.49 24.88 -10.64
N GLU A 77 5.04 25.69 -11.60
CA GLU A 77 5.95 26.54 -12.38
C GLU A 77 6.78 27.33 -11.37
N GLY A 78 8.04 26.96 -11.23
CA GLY A 78 8.98 27.71 -10.38
C GLY A 78 9.94 26.90 -9.51
N LYS A 79 9.85 25.57 -9.39
CA LYS A 79 10.88 24.77 -8.70
C LYS A 79 11.53 23.80 -9.69
N GLY A 80 12.74 24.11 -10.07
CA GLY A 80 13.51 23.42 -11.12
C GLY A 80 13.96 22.00 -10.79
N GLN A 81 13.02 21.11 -10.60
CA GLN A 81 13.05 19.65 -10.81
C GLN A 81 11.61 19.20 -10.69
N ALA A 82 11.07 18.57 -11.73
CA ALA A 82 9.75 17.97 -11.67
C ALA A 82 9.73 17.03 -10.48
N ALA A 83 8.88 17.32 -9.47
CA ALA A 83 8.69 16.42 -8.32
C ALA A 83 8.27 15.05 -8.87
N GLU A 84 9.01 14.01 -8.51
CA GLU A 84 8.61 12.66 -8.89
C GLU A 84 7.20 12.40 -8.35
N GLY A 85 6.31 11.98 -9.24
CA GLY A 85 4.91 11.86 -8.92
C GLY A 85 4.66 10.77 -7.85
N PRO A 86 3.62 10.90 -7.03
CA PRO A 86 3.21 9.89 -6.04
C PRO A 86 3.05 8.50 -6.62
N GLN A 87 2.77 8.41 -7.93
CA GLN A 87 2.64 7.17 -8.68
C GLN A 87 3.87 6.28 -8.54
N LYS A 88 5.08 6.86 -8.61
CA LYS A 88 6.33 6.10 -8.41
C LYS A 88 6.40 5.51 -7.01
N GLY A 89 6.04 6.28 -5.99
CA GLY A 89 6.03 5.80 -4.60
C GLY A 89 5.01 4.68 -4.36
N ILE A 90 3.85 4.71 -5.02
CA ILE A 90 2.84 3.65 -4.96
C ILE A 90 3.35 2.38 -5.63
N CYS A 91 3.92 2.49 -6.83
CA CYS A 91 4.51 1.36 -7.54
C CYS A 91 5.61 0.69 -6.71
N GLU A 92 6.48 1.47 -6.10
CA GLU A 92 7.53 1.01 -5.20
C GLU A 92 6.93 0.30 -3.98
N ALA A 93 5.93 0.89 -3.32
CA ALA A 93 5.28 0.33 -2.15
C ALA A 93 4.60 -1.02 -2.43
N LEU A 94 3.90 -1.13 -3.56
CA LEU A 94 3.27 -2.38 -4.00
C LEU A 94 4.31 -3.46 -4.31
N ALA A 95 5.35 -3.14 -5.07
CA ALA A 95 6.42 -4.08 -5.40
C ALA A 95 7.16 -4.57 -4.14
N ASN A 96 7.39 -3.68 -3.17
CA ASN A 96 8.00 -4.02 -1.90
C ASN A 96 7.10 -4.99 -1.11
N ALA A 97 5.80 -4.71 -0.96
CA ALA A 97 4.89 -5.61 -0.26
C ALA A 97 4.86 -7.00 -0.91
N LEU A 98 4.80 -7.08 -2.24
CA LEU A 98 4.82 -8.35 -2.98
C LEU A 98 6.16 -9.09 -2.88
N SER A 99 7.27 -8.35 -2.81
CA SER A 99 8.62 -8.95 -2.71
C SER A 99 8.96 -9.42 -1.30
N HIS A 100 8.34 -8.84 -0.27
CA HIS A 100 8.59 -9.18 1.13
C HIS A 100 7.57 -10.12 1.75
N ALA A 101 6.44 -10.41 1.08
CA ALA A 101 5.38 -11.27 1.59
C ALA A 101 5.85 -12.72 1.84
N ASN A 102 5.38 -13.29 2.95
CA ASN A 102 5.49 -14.72 3.22
C ASN A 102 4.31 -15.46 2.60
N TYR A 103 4.46 -15.99 1.39
CA TYR A 103 3.39 -16.69 0.66
C TYR A 103 3.01 -18.06 1.25
N TYR A 104 3.70 -18.54 2.26
CA TYR A 104 3.34 -19.75 3.00
C TYR A 104 2.46 -19.46 4.24
N ASP A 105 2.33 -18.18 4.60
CA ASP A 105 1.50 -17.75 5.70
C ASP A 105 0.00 -17.84 5.35
N ARG A 106 -0.84 -17.80 6.39
CA ARG A 106 -2.30 -17.80 6.26
C ARG A 106 -2.89 -16.44 5.90
N MET A 107 -2.11 -15.39 6.05
CA MET A 107 -2.51 -14.05 5.64
C MET A 107 -2.05 -13.77 4.21
N GLY A 108 -2.86 -13.03 3.47
CA GLY A 108 -2.53 -12.59 2.12
C GLY A 108 -1.92 -11.20 2.09
N VAL A 109 -1.56 -10.76 0.89
CA VAL A 109 -1.25 -9.34 0.64
C VAL A 109 -2.57 -8.60 0.48
N VAL A 110 -2.78 -7.57 1.31
CA VAL A 110 -4.02 -6.78 1.34
C VAL A 110 -3.69 -5.32 1.08
N VAL A 111 -4.36 -4.74 0.10
CA VAL A 111 -4.25 -3.32 -0.22
C VAL A 111 -5.62 -2.69 0.01
N ARG A 112 -5.69 -1.73 0.92
CA ARG A 112 -6.91 -1.00 1.25
C ARG A 112 -6.74 0.48 0.93
N ARG A 113 -7.57 0.97 0.05
CA ARG A 113 -7.66 2.39 -0.27
C ARG A 113 -8.81 3.02 0.51
N GLU A 114 -8.48 3.95 1.37
CA GLU A 114 -9.40 4.80 2.10
C GLU A 114 -9.36 6.23 1.54
N ARG A 115 -10.30 7.08 1.93
CA ARG A 115 -10.34 8.48 1.45
C ARG A 115 -9.07 9.27 1.74
N LYS A 116 -8.39 8.95 2.85
CA LYS A 116 -7.26 9.73 3.38
C LYS A 116 -5.96 8.98 3.48
N GLN A 117 -5.97 7.72 3.18
CA GLN A 117 -4.78 6.88 3.23
C GLN A 117 -4.90 5.68 2.31
N LEU A 118 -3.74 5.15 1.95
CA LEU A 118 -3.57 3.84 1.35
C LEU A 118 -2.83 2.96 2.35
N ALA A 119 -3.40 1.83 2.72
CA ALA A 119 -2.76 0.84 3.56
C ALA A 119 -2.38 -0.38 2.71
N ILE A 120 -1.12 -0.80 2.78
CA ILE A 120 -0.59 -1.95 2.08
C ILE A 120 -0.02 -2.90 3.13
N ALA A 121 -0.59 -4.08 3.27
CA ALA A 121 -0.20 -5.07 4.24
C ALA A 121 0.31 -6.35 3.56
N ASN A 122 1.42 -6.88 4.03
CA ASN A 122 1.95 -8.17 3.59
C ASN A 122 2.23 -9.09 4.78
N PRO A 123 2.01 -10.41 4.64
CA PRO A 123 2.29 -11.39 5.70
C PRO A 123 3.79 -11.56 5.92
N GLY A 124 4.12 -11.87 7.17
CA GLY A 124 5.49 -12.11 7.68
C GLY A 124 6.04 -10.93 8.47
N ASP A 125 7.09 -11.19 9.19
CA ASP A 125 7.85 -10.27 10.02
C ASP A 125 8.81 -9.39 9.21
N MET A 126 9.24 -8.29 9.80
CA MET A 126 10.34 -7.49 9.26
C MET A 126 11.67 -8.23 9.45
N ARG A 127 12.40 -8.44 8.37
CA ARG A 127 13.72 -9.10 8.40
C ARG A 127 14.85 -8.15 8.80
N VAL A 128 14.58 -6.86 8.72
CA VAL A 128 15.52 -5.77 9.04
C VAL A 128 14.79 -4.79 9.93
N ALA A 129 15.42 -4.33 11.00
CA ALA A 129 14.82 -3.34 11.90
C ALA A 129 14.39 -2.07 11.16
N GLU A 130 13.27 -1.46 11.58
CA GLU A 130 12.70 -0.28 10.91
C GLU A 130 13.74 0.85 10.77
N GLU A 131 14.52 1.11 11.82
CA GLU A 131 15.55 2.13 11.81
C GLU A 131 16.61 1.88 10.73
N ALA A 132 17.00 0.62 10.54
CA ALA A 132 17.98 0.25 9.51
C ALA A 132 17.40 0.42 8.09
N VAL A 133 16.12 0.08 7.89
CA VAL A 133 15.40 0.31 6.61
C VAL A 133 15.34 1.80 6.29
N ILE A 134 15.07 2.63 7.29
CA ILE A 134 15.02 4.09 7.13
C ILE A 134 16.39 4.66 6.72
N HIS A 135 17.46 4.08 7.21
CA HIS A 135 18.84 4.53 6.93
C HIS A 135 19.45 3.86 5.67
N GLY A 136 18.63 3.11 4.90
CA GLY A 136 19.05 2.50 3.64
C GLY A 136 19.92 1.26 3.84
N ALA A 137 19.56 0.41 4.81
CA ALA A 137 20.19 -0.89 4.96
C ALA A 137 20.14 -1.70 3.66
N ALA A 138 21.07 -2.62 3.50
CA ALA A 138 21.09 -3.52 2.36
C ALA A 138 19.73 -4.22 2.20
N PRO A 139 19.22 -4.34 0.97
CA PRO A 139 17.94 -4.98 0.73
C PRO A 139 18.01 -6.45 1.15
N ASP A 140 17.04 -6.88 1.95
CA ASP A 140 16.84 -8.29 2.33
C ASP A 140 15.41 -8.71 1.95
N ALA A 141 15.12 -8.69 0.66
CA ALA A 141 13.82 -9.12 0.16
C ALA A 141 13.61 -10.61 0.43
N ARG A 142 12.51 -10.97 1.08
CA ARG A 142 12.12 -12.38 1.33
C ARG A 142 12.05 -13.18 0.02
N ASN A 143 11.61 -12.55 -1.05
CA ASN A 143 11.50 -13.14 -2.38
C ASN A 143 12.40 -12.41 -3.38
N GLU A 144 13.71 -12.57 -3.28
CA GLU A 144 14.71 -11.87 -4.08
C GLU A 144 14.46 -11.96 -5.59
N ARG A 145 14.02 -13.13 -6.09
CA ARG A 145 13.72 -13.31 -7.51
C ARG A 145 12.51 -12.51 -7.97
N ILE A 146 11.50 -12.34 -7.11
CA ILE A 146 10.34 -11.49 -7.38
C ILE A 146 10.79 -10.02 -7.41
N SER A 147 11.59 -9.58 -6.43
CA SER A 147 12.18 -8.25 -6.42
C SER A 147 12.96 -7.95 -7.70
N ARG A 148 13.80 -8.88 -8.15
CA ARG A 148 14.54 -8.75 -9.42
C ARG A 148 13.62 -8.66 -10.65
N MET A 149 12.48 -9.37 -10.67
CA MET A 149 11.51 -9.27 -11.77
C MET A 149 10.86 -7.89 -11.82
N PHE A 150 10.50 -7.31 -10.68
CA PHE A 150 10.02 -5.91 -10.62
C PHE A 150 11.08 -4.93 -11.09
N HIS A 151 12.32 -5.16 -10.73
CA HIS A 151 13.44 -4.34 -11.18
C HIS A 151 13.61 -4.34 -12.70
N LEU A 152 13.43 -5.48 -13.36
CA LEU A 152 13.49 -5.60 -14.82
C LEU A 152 12.44 -4.74 -15.56
N ILE A 153 11.34 -4.40 -14.90
CA ILE A 153 10.29 -3.52 -15.45
C ILE A 153 10.42 -2.08 -14.95
N GLY A 154 11.55 -1.73 -14.32
CA GLY A 154 11.82 -0.37 -13.85
C GLY A 154 11.16 0.00 -12.53
N VAL A 155 10.74 -0.98 -11.73
CA VAL A 155 10.15 -0.76 -10.39
C VAL A 155 11.16 -1.14 -9.32
N GLY A 156 11.49 -0.17 -8.47
CA GLY A 156 12.58 -0.30 -7.50
C GLY A 156 13.98 -0.19 -8.13
N ASP A 157 14.96 0.18 -7.35
CA ASP A 157 16.37 0.27 -7.78
C ASP A 157 17.25 -0.84 -7.19
N GLY A 158 16.67 -1.72 -6.39
CA GLY A 158 17.39 -2.80 -5.71
C GLY A 158 18.40 -2.35 -4.66
N THR A 159 18.42 -1.05 -4.32
CA THR A 159 19.41 -0.48 -3.39
C THR A 159 18.98 -0.55 -1.92
N GLY A 160 17.76 -1.01 -1.64
CA GLY A 160 17.18 -1.01 -0.28
C GLY A 160 16.66 0.35 0.18
N LYS A 161 16.61 1.34 -0.71
CA LYS A 161 16.17 2.70 -0.40
C LYS A 161 14.69 2.96 -0.66
N GLY A 162 13.90 1.94 -1.00
CA GLY A 162 12.51 2.08 -1.40
C GLY A 162 11.66 2.87 -0.42
N LEU A 163 11.72 2.58 0.89
CA LEU A 163 10.98 3.34 1.90
C LEU A 163 11.48 4.79 2.04
N THR A 164 12.78 5.02 1.94
CA THR A 164 13.36 6.36 1.97
C THR A 164 12.87 7.18 0.79
N GLU A 165 12.80 6.57 -0.39
CA GLU A 165 12.31 7.21 -1.62
C GLU A 165 10.81 7.51 -1.52
N ILE A 166 10.00 6.58 -1.03
CA ILE A 166 8.58 6.81 -0.75
C ILE A 166 8.41 8.00 0.20
N ARG A 167 9.16 8.06 1.30
CA ARG A 167 9.13 9.19 2.24
C ARG A 167 9.51 10.52 1.60
N ARG A 168 10.53 10.51 0.74
CA ARG A 168 10.95 11.71 0.00
C ARG A 168 9.83 12.21 -0.92
N ILE A 169 9.20 11.31 -1.68
CA ILE A 169 8.09 11.63 -2.57
C ILE A 169 6.90 12.18 -1.78
N TRP A 170 6.52 11.55 -0.67
CA TRP A 170 5.41 12.01 0.17
C TRP A 170 5.65 13.41 0.74
N ASN A 171 6.85 13.64 1.26
CA ASN A 171 7.25 14.95 1.79
C ASN A 171 7.24 16.04 0.70
N SER A 172 7.73 15.74 -0.51
CA SER A 172 7.71 16.72 -1.61
C SER A 172 6.30 17.09 -2.10
N ASN A 173 5.30 16.22 -1.85
CA ASN A 173 3.89 16.47 -2.13
C ASN A 173 3.13 17.12 -0.96
N GLY A 174 3.82 17.45 0.15
CA GLY A 174 3.20 18.08 1.33
C GLY A 174 2.26 17.13 2.12
N TRP A 175 2.39 15.83 1.91
CA TRP A 175 1.58 14.82 2.63
C TRP A 175 2.24 14.37 3.92
N ASN A 176 1.41 13.90 4.86
CA ASN A 176 1.90 13.36 6.12
C ASN A 176 2.85 12.18 5.88
N ARG A 177 3.78 12.00 6.82
CA ARG A 177 4.83 10.99 6.70
C ARG A 177 4.28 9.58 6.62
N PRO A 178 4.73 8.74 5.67
CA PRO A 178 4.44 7.30 5.63
C PRO A 178 4.86 6.61 6.93
N ARG A 179 4.04 5.67 7.39
CA ARG A 179 4.29 4.87 8.59
C ARG A 179 4.42 3.40 8.23
N LEU A 180 5.45 2.75 8.75
CA LEU A 180 5.65 1.32 8.67
C LEU A 180 5.33 0.73 10.04
N LEU A 181 4.45 -0.25 10.11
CA LEU A 181 4.01 -0.89 11.34
C LEU A 181 4.26 -2.39 11.22
N GLU A 182 4.68 -3.01 12.32
CA GLU A 182 4.76 -4.45 12.45
C GLU A 182 3.65 -4.90 13.39
N GLU A 183 2.84 -5.85 12.96
CA GLU A 183 1.77 -6.46 13.74
C GLU A 183 2.13 -7.91 14.02
N PHE A 184 1.77 -8.40 15.21
CA PHE A 184 2.07 -9.76 15.66
C PHE A 184 0.76 -10.53 15.92
N ASN A 185 0.80 -11.85 15.66
CA ASN A 185 -0.33 -12.76 15.87
C ASN A 185 -1.61 -12.44 15.07
N PRO A 186 -1.57 -12.49 13.72
CA PRO A 186 -0.51 -13.01 12.85
C PRO A 186 0.54 -11.97 12.51
N ASP A 187 1.76 -12.41 12.21
CA ASP A 187 2.85 -11.54 11.79
C ASP A 187 2.55 -10.88 10.46
N ARG A 188 2.58 -9.55 10.45
CA ARG A 188 2.25 -8.76 9.27
C ARG A 188 2.96 -7.42 9.30
N VAL A 189 3.45 -6.98 8.16
CA VAL A 189 3.99 -5.63 7.97
C VAL A 189 2.96 -4.79 7.24
N VAL A 190 2.67 -3.60 7.77
CA VAL A 190 1.69 -2.66 7.21
C VAL A 190 2.35 -1.33 6.90
N LEU A 191 2.37 -0.95 5.63
CA LEU A 191 2.77 0.38 5.20
C LEU A 191 1.53 1.26 5.03
N ILE A 192 1.46 2.35 5.79
CA ILE A 192 0.40 3.35 5.71
C ILE A 192 0.94 4.58 4.99
N LEU A 193 0.29 4.93 3.89
CA LEU A 193 0.59 6.06 3.03
C LEU A 193 -0.54 7.10 3.15
N PRO A 194 -0.40 8.15 4.01
CA PRO A 194 -1.41 9.20 4.13
C PRO A 194 -1.54 9.99 2.82
N LEU A 195 -2.76 10.34 2.44
CA LEU A 195 -3.07 11.12 1.22
C LEU A 195 -3.48 12.56 1.55
N THR A 196 -3.14 13.02 2.75
CA THR A 196 -3.48 14.36 3.27
C THR A 196 -2.26 14.98 3.93
N GLY A 197 -2.15 16.31 3.88
CA GLY A 197 -1.14 17.09 4.59
C GLY A 197 -1.58 17.52 5.99
N GLU A 198 -0.65 18.10 6.76
CA GLU A 198 -0.87 18.53 8.16
C GLU A 198 -1.97 19.57 8.33
N GLU A 199 -2.19 20.45 7.35
CA GLU A 199 -3.24 21.49 7.41
C GLU A 199 -4.66 20.90 7.47
N GLU A 200 -4.91 19.77 6.81
CA GLU A 200 -6.23 19.13 6.87
C GLU A 200 -6.44 18.35 8.18
N ALA A 201 -5.39 17.81 8.77
CA ALA A 201 -5.45 17.15 10.06
C ALA A 201 -5.76 18.16 11.19
N GLY A 202 -5.17 19.34 11.15
CA GLY A 202 -5.42 20.41 12.10
C GLY A 202 -6.86 20.97 12.04
N LYS A 203 -7.41 21.14 10.83
CA LYS A 203 -8.80 21.59 10.64
C LYS A 203 -9.82 20.57 11.15
N GLN A 204 -9.50 19.28 11.14
CA GLN A 204 -10.42 18.23 11.60
C GLN A 204 -10.38 18.01 13.11
N LEU A 205 -9.23 18.16 13.76
CA LEU A 205 -9.16 18.19 15.23
C LEU A 205 -9.97 19.34 15.79
N GLN A 206 -9.92 20.53 15.15
CA GLN A 206 -10.73 21.68 15.52
C GLN A 206 -12.23 21.46 15.24
N ALA A 207 -12.59 20.75 14.16
CA ALA A 207 -13.98 20.44 13.84
C ALA A 207 -14.57 19.36 14.74
N ARG A 208 -13.78 18.37 15.18
CA ARG A 208 -14.18 17.36 16.18
C ARG A 208 -14.34 17.98 17.55
N GLY A 209 -13.38 18.77 18.03
CA GLY A 209 -13.49 19.48 19.30
C GLY A 209 -14.69 20.43 19.36
N ARG A 210 -15.06 21.07 18.22
CA ARG A 210 -16.29 21.87 18.13
C ARG A 210 -17.57 21.02 18.21
N LYS A 211 -17.60 19.83 17.63
CA LYS A 211 -18.77 18.93 17.72
C LYS A 211 -18.95 18.38 19.13
N GLU A 212 -17.87 17.92 19.76
CA GLU A 212 -17.92 17.43 21.15
C GLU A 212 -18.34 18.55 22.11
N HIS A 213 -17.83 19.75 21.97
CA HIS A 213 -18.24 20.89 22.78
C HIS A 213 -19.70 21.36 22.52
N LEU A 214 -20.23 21.12 21.29
CA LEU A 214 -21.64 21.42 20.97
C LEU A 214 -22.60 20.35 21.56
N GLU A 215 -22.14 19.10 21.68
CA GLU A 215 -22.92 18.03 22.31
C GLU A 215 -22.94 18.18 23.84
N GLU A 216 -21.79 18.48 24.45
CA GLU A 216 -21.72 18.78 25.89
C GLU A 216 -22.55 19.97 26.31
N THR A 217 -22.65 21.01 25.46
CA THR A 217 -23.50 22.20 25.76
C THR A 217 -24.99 21.94 25.54
N LYS A 218 -25.40 20.85 24.88
CA LYS A 218 -26.81 20.46 24.71
C LYS A 218 -27.37 19.58 25.83
N LEU A 219 -26.52 18.93 26.61
CA LEU A 219 -26.92 18.04 27.70
C LEU A 219 -27.58 18.71 28.94
N PRO A 220 -27.31 19.98 29.32
CA PRO A 220 -27.93 20.57 30.48
C PRO A 220 -29.40 21.02 30.32
N ARG A 221 -29.98 21.03 29.13
CA ARG A 221 -31.36 21.55 28.90
C ARG A 221 -32.48 20.55 29.07
N ILE A 222 -32.19 19.29 29.39
CA ILE A 222 -33.20 18.23 29.57
C ILE A 222 -33.53 17.98 31.05
N LEU A 223 -32.75 18.51 31.98
CA LEU A 223 -32.96 18.29 33.44
C LEU A 223 -33.76 19.36 34.16
N ASP A 224 -34.23 20.41 33.48
CA ASP A 224 -35.04 21.50 34.07
C ASP A 224 -36.57 21.32 33.89
N TYR A 225 -37.04 20.13 33.44
CA TYR A 225 -38.43 19.78 33.30
C TYR A 225 -38.79 18.40 33.90
N LEU A 226 -38.44 18.18 35.17
CA LEU A 226 -39.04 17.11 36.00
C LEU A 226 -39.23 17.66 37.42
#